data_55801068f48c8fe9365e0293d34471ed
#
_entry.id   55801068f48c8fe9365e0293d34471ed
#
_cell.length_a   1.000
_cell.length_b   1.000
_cell.length_c   1.000
_cell.angle_alpha   90.00
_cell.angle_beta   90.00
_cell.angle_gamma   90.00
#
_symmetry.space_group_name_H-M   'P 1'
#
loop_
_entity.id
_entity.type
_entity.pdbx_description
1 polymer ?
#
loop_
_entity_poly.entity_id
_entity_poly.type
_entity_poly.pdbx_seq_one_letter_code
_entity_poly.pdbx_strand_id
1 'polypeptide(L)'
;AWDTQLEAKVAVKEYMPGELAGRIDGRTVSVLSDDRKDNFTYGAERFREEARTLAKFIGNPNIAAVSSYFDENGTSYFVMEYVEGISFKTYIANAGGKVSVEEALDVMVPVLQALTAVHAEGIIHRDVTPDNIYITKDGNVKLLDFGSARYSLGDKSKSLDVILKVGYAPKEQYTRRGRQGPYTDVYSCAACLYAAITGYLPPESLVRLEKDELDPPS
;
A
#
# COMPACT_ATOMS: atom_id res chain seq x y z
N ALA A 1 12.69 7.75 -11.95
CA ALA A 1 12.91 8.28 -13.31
C ALA A 1 13.03 9.80 -13.28
N TRP A 2 13.37 10.39 -14.44
CA TRP A 2 13.39 11.84 -14.66
C TRP A 2 12.42 12.17 -15.80
N ASP A 3 11.43 13.00 -15.52
CA ASP A 3 10.56 13.55 -16.55
C ASP A 3 11.29 14.71 -17.26
N THR A 4 11.59 14.53 -18.54
CA THR A 4 12.36 15.51 -19.31
C THR A 4 11.52 16.68 -19.78
N GLN A 5 10.19 16.59 -19.78
CA GLN A 5 9.28 17.67 -20.16
C GLN A 5 8.99 18.58 -18.96
N LEU A 6 8.80 17.98 -17.78
CA LEU A 6 8.53 18.72 -16.55
C LEU A 6 9.81 19.05 -15.76
N GLU A 7 10.97 18.54 -16.21
CA GLU A 7 12.28 18.69 -15.54
C GLU A 7 12.22 18.29 -14.05
N ALA A 8 11.51 17.19 -13.75
CA ALA A 8 11.25 16.75 -12.39
C ALA A 8 11.52 15.25 -12.18
N LYS A 9 11.86 14.88 -10.94
CA LYS A 9 11.91 13.48 -10.53
C LYS A 9 10.49 12.91 -10.43
N VAL A 10 10.29 11.71 -10.99
CA VAL A 10 9.04 10.97 -10.90
C VAL A 10 9.33 9.52 -10.48
N ALA A 11 8.38 8.89 -9.82
CA ALA A 11 8.36 7.45 -9.62
C ALA A 11 7.55 6.82 -10.77
N VAL A 12 8.06 5.72 -11.32
CA VAL A 12 7.35 4.93 -12.33
C VAL A 12 7.12 3.55 -11.76
N LYS A 13 5.87 3.13 -11.65
CA LYS A 13 5.48 1.78 -11.27
C LYS A 13 5.16 1.00 -12.54
N GLU A 14 5.70 -0.22 -12.64
CA GLU A 14 5.51 -1.12 -13.77
C GLU A 14 4.75 -2.35 -13.31
N TYR A 15 3.79 -2.80 -14.10
CA TYR A 15 3.13 -4.07 -13.88
C TYR A 15 4.02 -5.21 -14.41
N MET A 16 4.68 -5.91 -13.49
CA MET A 16 5.62 -7.00 -13.82
C MET A 16 5.49 -8.15 -12.82
N PRO A 17 4.41 -8.96 -12.91
CA PRO A 17 4.23 -10.11 -12.04
C PRO A 17 5.16 -11.26 -12.49
N GLY A 18 6.27 -11.47 -11.78
CA GLY A 18 7.31 -12.45 -12.14
C GLY A 18 6.81 -13.90 -12.25
N GLU A 19 5.68 -14.22 -11.60
CA GLU A 19 5.05 -15.53 -11.72
C GLU A 19 4.29 -15.73 -13.05
N LEU A 20 3.84 -14.64 -13.69
CA LEU A 20 3.02 -14.66 -14.89
C LEU A 20 3.78 -14.26 -16.13
N ALA A 21 4.79 -13.38 -16.00
CA ALA A 21 5.47 -12.77 -17.12
C ALA A 21 6.99 -12.63 -16.87
N GLY A 22 7.74 -12.54 -17.95
CA GLY A 22 9.19 -12.32 -17.94
C GLY A 22 9.60 -11.32 -19.01
N ARG A 23 10.86 -10.82 -18.94
CA ARG A 23 11.42 -9.98 -20.00
C ARG A 23 12.09 -10.86 -21.06
N ILE A 24 11.72 -10.61 -22.31
CA ILE A 24 12.40 -11.16 -23.48
C ILE A 24 13.46 -10.23 -23.95
N ASP A 25 14.10 -9.63 -24.22
CA ASP A 25 15.06 -8.66 -24.77
C ASP A 25 15.52 -7.59 -23.74
N GLY A 26 15.38 -7.87 -22.45
CA GLY A 26 15.68 -6.91 -21.39
C GLY A 26 14.72 -5.72 -21.28
N ARG A 27 13.76 -5.58 -22.21
CA ARG A 27 12.80 -4.48 -22.27
C ARG A 27 11.35 -4.98 -22.30
N THR A 28 11.00 -5.83 -23.25
CA THR A 28 9.63 -6.26 -23.52
C THR A 28 9.16 -7.30 -22.50
N VAL A 29 8.00 -7.06 -21.89
CA VAL A 29 7.34 -8.02 -21.00
C VAL A 29 6.49 -8.97 -21.84
N SER A 30 6.68 -10.26 -21.62
CA SER A 30 5.91 -11.31 -22.27
C SER A 30 5.39 -12.30 -21.25
N VAL A 31 4.16 -12.77 -21.47
CA VAL A 31 3.56 -13.81 -20.63
C VAL A 31 4.31 -15.13 -20.81
N LEU A 32 4.61 -15.82 -19.70
CA LEU A 32 5.44 -17.03 -19.70
C LEU A 32 4.79 -18.20 -20.45
N SER A 33 3.45 -18.28 -20.48
CA SER A 33 2.69 -19.33 -21.17
C SER A 33 1.25 -18.88 -21.44
N ASP A 34 0.59 -19.48 -22.43
CA ASP A 34 -0.76 -19.08 -22.85
C ASP A 34 -1.82 -19.25 -21.75
N ASP A 35 -1.70 -20.25 -20.90
CA ASP A 35 -2.59 -20.48 -19.75
C ASP A 35 -2.55 -19.36 -18.68
N ARG A 36 -1.50 -18.53 -18.69
CA ARG A 36 -1.34 -17.38 -17.77
C ARG A 36 -1.83 -16.05 -18.35
N LYS A 37 -2.20 -16.02 -19.62
CA LYS A 37 -2.64 -14.80 -20.31
C LYS A 37 -3.82 -14.11 -19.64
N ASP A 38 -4.85 -14.87 -19.26
CA ASP A 38 -6.06 -14.33 -18.65
C ASP A 38 -5.75 -13.70 -17.27
N ASN A 39 -4.89 -14.36 -16.49
CA ASN A 39 -4.45 -13.85 -15.19
C ASN A 39 -3.58 -12.60 -15.35
N PHE A 40 -2.68 -12.56 -16.33
CA PHE A 40 -1.87 -11.39 -16.63
C PHE A 40 -2.73 -10.20 -17.05
N THR A 41 -3.67 -10.41 -17.98
CA THR A 41 -4.59 -9.38 -18.46
C THR A 41 -5.46 -8.84 -17.32
N TYR A 42 -6.00 -9.73 -16.48
CA TYR A 42 -6.78 -9.35 -15.30
C TYR A 42 -5.95 -8.52 -14.32
N GLY A 43 -4.72 -8.92 -14.04
CA GLY A 43 -3.83 -8.17 -13.16
C GLY A 43 -3.42 -6.80 -13.72
N ALA A 44 -3.19 -6.70 -15.04
CA ALA A 44 -2.93 -5.43 -15.73
C ALA A 44 -4.12 -4.47 -15.62
N GLU A 45 -5.37 -4.97 -15.73
CA GLU A 45 -6.57 -4.16 -15.52
C GLU A 45 -6.63 -3.63 -14.09
N ARG A 46 -6.35 -4.48 -13.09
CA ARG A 46 -6.30 -4.08 -11.69
C ARG A 46 -5.22 -3.02 -11.42
N PHE A 47 -4.08 -3.14 -12.06
CA PHE A 47 -3.01 -2.15 -11.98
C PHE A 47 -3.44 -0.78 -12.53
N ARG A 48 -4.18 -0.77 -13.65
CA ARG A 48 -4.78 0.46 -14.20
C ARG A 48 -5.87 1.04 -13.29
N GLU A 49 -6.68 0.20 -12.64
CA GLU A 49 -7.68 0.63 -11.66
C GLU A 49 -7.03 1.27 -10.42
N GLU A 50 -5.88 0.76 -9.98
CA GLU A 50 -5.09 1.40 -8.92
C GLU A 50 -4.71 2.84 -9.30
N ALA A 51 -4.17 3.04 -10.51
CA ALA A 51 -3.83 4.38 -11.00
C ALA A 51 -5.05 5.32 -11.06
N ARG A 52 -6.20 4.82 -11.54
CA ARG A 52 -7.46 5.60 -11.56
C ARG A 52 -7.94 5.94 -10.15
N THR A 53 -7.77 5.03 -9.22
CA THR A 53 -8.13 5.23 -7.80
C THR A 53 -7.28 6.32 -7.19
N LEU A 54 -5.96 6.26 -7.36
CA LEU A 54 -5.03 7.27 -6.86
C LEU A 54 -5.29 8.65 -7.47
N ALA A 55 -5.71 8.72 -8.75
CA ALA A 55 -6.03 9.97 -9.41
C ALA A 55 -7.20 10.74 -8.74
N LYS A 56 -8.06 10.08 -7.98
CA LYS A 56 -9.14 10.73 -7.21
C LYS A 56 -8.61 11.58 -6.06
N PHE A 57 -7.41 11.31 -5.60
CA PHE A 57 -6.79 11.96 -4.45
C PHE A 57 -5.73 12.99 -4.84
N ILE A 58 -5.68 13.41 -6.12
CA ILE A 58 -4.81 14.51 -6.57
C ILE A 58 -5.11 15.76 -5.74
N GLY A 59 -4.06 16.34 -5.15
CA GLY A 59 -4.18 17.49 -4.23
C GLY A 59 -4.32 17.12 -2.75
N ASN A 60 -4.49 15.86 -2.39
CA ASN A 60 -4.41 15.44 -1.01
C ASN A 60 -2.94 15.46 -0.54
N PRO A 61 -2.59 16.20 0.52
CA PRO A 61 -1.19 16.34 0.94
C PRO A 61 -0.60 15.03 1.48
N ASN A 62 -1.44 14.11 1.95
CA ASN A 62 -1.02 12.89 2.63
C ASN A 62 -1.13 11.62 1.75
N ILE A 63 -1.39 11.77 0.46
CA ILE A 63 -1.42 10.68 -0.52
C ILE A 63 -0.51 11.02 -1.68
N ALA A 64 0.30 10.07 -2.15
CA ALA A 64 1.15 10.30 -3.32
C ALA A 64 0.30 10.39 -4.59
N ALA A 65 0.44 11.50 -5.34
CA ALA A 65 -0.36 11.77 -6.52
C ALA A 65 0.11 10.95 -7.73
N VAL A 66 -0.83 10.39 -8.49
CA VAL A 66 -0.57 9.82 -9.83
C VAL A 66 -0.78 10.91 -10.87
N SER A 67 0.18 11.07 -11.76
CA SER A 67 0.13 12.08 -12.84
C SER A 67 -0.36 11.52 -14.17
N SER A 68 -0.01 10.27 -14.50
CA SER A 68 -0.42 9.61 -15.74
C SER A 68 -0.27 8.10 -15.67
N TYR A 69 -0.89 7.40 -16.63
CA TYR A 69 -0.62 5.99 -16.90
C TYR A 69 -0.55 5.75 -18.41
N PHE A 70 0.18 4.71 -18.82
CA PHE A 70 0.34 4.33 -20.22
C PHE A 70 0.67 2.84 -20.35
N ASP A 71 0.41 2.28 -21.55
CA ASP A 71 0.78 0.90 -21.88
C ASP A 71 1.94 0.95 -22.88
N GLU A 72 3.04 0.27 -22.60
CA GLU A 72 4.21 0.14 -23.44
C GLU A 72 4.96 -1.16 -23.15
N ASN A 73 5.85 -1.59 -24.01
CA ASN A 73 6.69 -2.78 -23.83
C ASN A 73 5.92 -4.05 -23.39
N GLY A 74 4.66 -4.20 -23.81
CA GLY A 74 3.81 -5.36 -23.47
C GLY A 74 3.26 -5.36 -22.05
N THR A 75 3.33 -4.23 -21.33
CA THR A 75 2.80 -4.08 -19.98
C THR A 75 2.25 -2.67 -19.74
N SER A 76 1.76 -2.44 -18.51
CA SER A 76 1.21 -1.15 -18.06
C SER A 76 2.14 -0.47 -17.08
N TYR A 77 2.18 0.85 -17.18
CA TYR A 77 2.96 1.73 -16.30
C TYR A 77 2.07 2.83 -15.75
N PHE A 78 2.34 3.31 -14.54
CA PHE A 78 1.86 4.63 -14.13
C PHE A 78 2.98 5.47 -13.51
N VAL A 79 2.84 6.77 -13.71
CA VAL A 79 3.78 7.78 -13.23
C VAL A 79 3.16 8.47 -12.03
N MET A 80 3.94 8.60 -10.98
CA MET A 80 3.48 9.21 -9.75
C MET A 80 4.55 10.13 -9.14
N GLU A 81 4.13 10.93 -8.20
CA GLU A 81 5.01 11.76 -7.40
C GLU A 81 6.18 10.94 -6.83
N TYR A 82 7.40 11.43 -7.04
CA TYR A 82 8.57 10.90 -6.36
C TYR A 82 8.64 11.50 -4.95
N VAL A 83 8.29 10.71 -3.96
CA VAL A 83 8.34 11.12 -2.55
C VAL A 83 9.79 11.04 -2.06
N GLU A 84 10.45 12.20 -1.95
CA GLU A 84 11.82 12.27 -1.44
C GLU A 84 11.81 12.22 0.10
N GLY A 85 12.13 11.06 0.64
CA GLY A 85 12.05 10.80 2.08
C GLY A 85 12.42 9.37 2.43
N ILE A 86 12.02 8.94 3.60
CA ILE A 86 12.23 7.57 4.11
C ILE A 86 10.89 6.96 4.56
N SER A 87 10.81 5.62 4.53
CA SER A 87 9.65 4.94 5.10
C SER A 87 9.62 5.08 6.61
N PHE A 88 8.42 5.03 7.20
CA PHE A 88 8.26 5.04 8.65
C PHE A 88 8.99 3.86 9.31
N LYS A 89 9.06 2.72 8.63
CA LYS A 89 9.89 1.59 9.05
C LYS A 89 11.37 1.97 9.17
N THR A 90 11.90 2.65 8.18
CA THR A 90 13.29 3.13 8.20
C THR A 90 13.48 4.19 9.29
N TYR A 91 12.50 5.08 9.48
CA TYR A 91 12.53 6.07 10.55
C TYR A 91 12.60 5.41 11.93
N ILE A 92 11.74 4.44 12.22
CA ILE A 92 11.74 3.66 13.47
C ILE A 92 13.09 2.94 13.66
N ALA A 93 13.62 2.32 12.61
CA ALA A 93 14.92 1.64 12.68
C ALA A 93 16.06 2.60 13.02
N ASN A 94 16.07 3.78 12.41
CA ASN A 94 17.08 4.83 12.69
C ASN A 94 16.98 5.40 14.10
N ALA A 95 15.77 5.39 14.70
CA ALA A 95 15.51 5.81 16.08
C ALA A 95 15.87 4.73 17.12
N GLY A 96 16.47 3.61 16.70
CA GLY A 96 16.84 2.53 17.61
C GLY A 96 15.76 1.46 17.83
N GLY A 97 14.78 1.37 16.93
CA GLY A 97 13.75 0.32 16.89
C GLY A 97 12.41 0.72 17.50
N LYS A 98 12.32 1.87 18.14
CA LYS A 98 11.06 2.46 18.62
C LYS A 98 11.16 3.98 18.66
N VAL A 99 10.00 4.62 18.71
CA VAL A 99 9.86 6.08 18.79
C VAL A 99 8.95 6.47 19.97
N SER A 100 8.95 7.74 20.34
CA SER A 100 8.03 8.25 21.35
C SER A 100 6.57 8.21 20.82
N VAL A 101 5.61 8.26 21.74
CA VAL A 101 4.18 8.34 21.39
C VAL A 101 3.90 9.61 20.57
N GLU A 102 4.52 10.72 20.90
CA GLU A 102 4.38 11.98 20.19
C GLU A 102 4.86 11.87 18.74
N GLU A 103 6.07 11.38 18.52
CA GLU A 103 6.60 11.15 17.16
C GLU A 103 5.75 10.15 16.36
N ALA A 104 5.25 9.09 16.98
CA ALA A 104 4.37 8.13 16.33
C ALA A 104 3.03 8.78 15.93
N LEU A 105 2.46 9.66 16.75
CA LEU A 105 1.23 10.39 16.45
C LEU A 105 1.43 11.44 15.35
N ASP A 106 2.58 12.13 15.32
CA ASP A 106 2.92 13.08 14.24
C ASP A 106 2.91 12.40 12.86
N VAL A 107 3.25 11.11 12.81
CA VAL A 107 3.18 10.32 11.58
C VAL A 107 1.78 9.74 11.35
N MET A 108 1.15 9.16 12.37
CA MET A 108 -0.09 8.41 12.18
C MET A 108 -1.34 9.28 12.03
N VAL A 109 -1.37 10.50 12.57
CA VAL A 109 -2.51 11.42 12.40
C VAL A 109 -2.67 11.82 10.92
N PRO A 110 -1.64 12.25 10.18
CA PRO A 110 -1.74 12.46 8.72
C PRO A 110 -2.19 11.20 7.94
N VAL A 111 -1.74 10.01 8.34
CA VAL A 111 -2.20 8.74 7.73
C VAL A 111 -3.70 8.55 7.93
N LEU A 112 -4.21 8.77 9.13
CA LEU A 112 -5.65 8.69 9.42
C LEU A 112 -6.45 9.73 8.64
N GLN A 113 -5.89 10.94 8.42
CA GLN A 113 -6.50 11.97 7.56
C GLN A 113 -6.57 11.51 6.10
N ALA A 114 -5.48 10.91 5.58
CA ALA A 114 -5.47 10.30 4.25
C ALA A 114 -6.56 9.22 4.13
N LEU A 115 -6.63 8.30 5.10
CA LEU A 115 -7.62 7.23 5.11
C LEU A 115 -9.06 7.76 5.24
N THR A 116 -9.29 8.87 5.92
CA THR A 116 -10.61 9.51 5.96
C THR A 116 -11.08 9.91 4.56
N ALA A 117 -10.19 10.49 3.74
CA ALA A 117 -10.50 10.82 2.35
C ALA A 117 -10.73 9.55 1.51
N VAL A 118 -9.92 8.50 1.70
CA VAL A 118 -10.02 7.21 1.00
C VAL A 118 -11.35 6.53 1.31
N HIS A 119 -11.71 6.47 2.59
CA HIS A 119 -12.95 5.83 3.05
C HIS A 119 -14.20 6.60 2.61
N ALA A 120 -14.14 7.93 2.48
CA ALA A 120 -15.22 8.74 1.96
C ALA A 120 -15.59 8.39 0.50
N GLU A 121 -14.61 7.92 -0.28
CA GLU A 121 -14.82 7.39 -1.64
C GLU A 121 -15.28 5.91 -1.65
N GLY A 122 -15.55 5.31 -0.49
CA GLY A 122 -15.90 3.91 -0.35
C GLY A 122 -14.76 2.93 -0.62
N ILE A 123 -13.52 3.40 -0.60
CA ILE A 123 -12.31 2.61 -0.87
C ILE A 123 -11.68 2.21 0.47
N ILE A 124 -11.07 1.03 0.52
CA ILE A 124 -10.30 0.51 1.65
C ILE A 124 -8.88 0.26 1.15
N HIS A 125 -7.87 0.74 1.88
CA HIS A 125 -6.45 0.64 1.49
C HIS A 125 -5.91 -0.80 1.59
N ARG A 126 -6.15 -1.48 2.72
CA ARG A 126 -5.86 -2.90 3.00
C ARG A 126 -4.38 -3.27 3.17
N ASP A 127 -3.46 -2.34 3.02
CA ASP A 127 -2.02 -2.56 3.21
C ASP A 127 -1.35 -1.37 3.93
N VAL A 128 -1.98 -0.89 5.00
CA VAL A 128 -1.39 0.14 5.87
C VAL A 128 -0.30 -0.51 6.72
N THR A 129 0.95 -0.21 6.38
CA THR A 129 2.13 -0.72 7.09
C THR A 129 3.22 0.37 7.15
N PRO A 130 4.19 0.28 8.07
CA PRO A 130 5.28 1.25 8.11
C PRO A 130 6.15 1.29 6.85
N ASP A 131 6.11 0.27 6.00
CA ASP A 131 6.77 0.26 4.69
C ASP A 131 6.07 1.21 3.70
N ASN A 132 4.73 1.36 3.80
CA ASN A 132 3.89 2.16 2.89
C ASN A 132 3.59 3.58 3.40
N ILE A 133 4.12 3.95 4.56
CA ILE A 133 4.04 5.29 5.12
C ILE A 133 5.40 5.95 4.95
N TYR A 134 5.44 7.09 4.27
CA TYR A 134 6.68 7.82 4.00
C TYR A 134 6.69 9.17 4.69
N ILE A 135 7.84 9.53 5.23
CA ILE A 135 8.12 10.83 5.83
C ILE A 135 9.07 11.55 4.88
N THR A 136 8.60 12.68 4.32
CA THR A 136 9.41 13.49 3.40
C THR A 136 10.53 14.22 4.13
N LYS A 137 11.49 14.77 3.39
CA LYS A 137 12.57 15.60 3.96
C LYS A 137 12.05 16.83 4.71
N ASP A 138 10.87 17.34 4.32
CA ASP A 138 10.22 18.50 4.94
C ASP A 138 9.30 18.09 6.11
N GLY A 139 9.31 16.82 6.51
CA GLY A 139 8.51 16.30 7.62
C GLY A 139 7.05 15.99 7.28
N ASN A 140 6.64 16.12 6.02
CA ASN A 140 5.28 15.74 5.60
C ASN A 140 5.14 14.22 5.52
N VAL A 141 3.94 13.70 5.79
CA VAL A 141 3.65 12.27 5.74
C VAL A 141 2.80 11.94 4.54
N LYS A 142 3.18 10.91 3.81
CA LYS A 142 2.44 10.40 2.64
C LYS A 142 2.19 8.91 2.75
N LEU A 143 0.93 8.51 2.52
CA LEU A 143 0.53 7.13 2.36
C LEU A 143 0.72 6.71 0.90
N LEU A 144 1.41 5.60 0.69
CA LEU A 144 1.75 5.05 -0.61
C LEU A 144 1.09 3.68 -0.82
N ASP A 145 1.19 3.19 -2.05
CA ASP A 145 0.87 1.82 -2.48
C ASP A 145 -0.58 1.38 -2.23
N PHE A 146 -1.45 1.77 -3.16
CA PHE A 146 -2.86 1.40 -3.21
C PHE A 146 -3.11 0.09 -4.00
N GLY A 147 -2.07 -0.71 -4.28
CA GLY A 147 -2.17 -1.96 -5.03
C GLY A 147 -3.11 -2.99 -4.42
N SER A 148 -3.33 -2.91 -3.11
CA SER A 148 -4.31 -3.72 -2.39
C SER A 148 -5.66 -3.04 -2.20
N ALA A 149 -5.82 -1.77 -2.58
CA ALA A 149 -7.04 -1.00 -2.33
C ALA A 149 -8.25 -1.54 -3.11
N ARG A 150 -9.43 -1.49 -2.49
CA ARG A 150 -10.70 -1.96 -3.06
C ARG A 150 -11.90 -1.16 -2.58
N TYR A 151 -12.95 -1.15 -3.39
CA TYR A 151 -14.25 -0.64 -2.96
C TYR A 151 -14.88 -1.57 -1.91
N SER A 152 -15.41 -1.00 -0.83
CA SER A 152 -16.01 -1.73 0.29
C SER A 152 -17.31 -2.45 -0.09
N LEU A 153 -17.97 -2.05 -1.18
CA LEU A 153 -19.23 -2.62 -1.66
C LEU A 153 -19.07 -3.19 -3.07
N GLY A 154 -19.19 -4.51 -3.20
CA GLY A 154 -19.53 -5.17 -4.46
C GLY A 154 -18.41 -5.78 -5.28
N ASP A 155 -17.16 -5.77 -4.84
CA ASP A 155 -16.10 -6.42 -5.61
C ASP A 155 -16.12 -7.95 -5.41
N LYS A 156 -16.75 -8.65 -6.36
CA LYS A 156 -16.76 -10.12 -6.45
C LYS A 156 -15.47 -10.66 -7.08
N SER A 157 -14.42 -9.83 -7.19
CA SER A 157 -13.20 -10.23 -7.84
C SER A 157 -12.53 -11.40 -7.12
N LYS A 158 -12.12 -12.40 -7.90
CA LYS A 158 -11.20 -13.45 -7.45
C LYS A 158 -9.98 -12.73 -6.88
N SER A 159 -9.70 -12.91 -5.59
CA SER A 159 -8.49 -12.38 -4.98
C SER A 159 -7.28 -13.01 -5.68
N LEU A 160 -6.52 -12.21 -6.44
CA LEU A 160 -5.10 -12.49 -6.57
C LEU A 160 -4.57 -12.50 -5.13
N ASP A 161 -3.79 -13.51 -4.77
CA ASP A 161 -3.34 -13.72 -3.40
C ASP A 161 -2.69 -12.43 -2.86
N VAL A 162 -3.42 -11.74 -1.99
CA VAL A 162 -2.87 -10.59 -1.28
C VAL A 162 -1.86 -11.16 -0.29
N ILE A 163 -0.60 -10.84 -0.46
CA ILE A 163 0.42 -11.18 0.54
C ILE A 163 0.10 -10.37 1.80
N LEU A 164 -0.49 -11.05 2.77
CA LEU A 164 -0.86 -10.43 4.03
C LEU A 164 0.39 -10.11 4.85
N LYS A 165 0.42 -8.93 5.42
CA LYS A 165 1.48 -8.51 6.33
C LYS A 165 1.16 -8.98 7.73
N VAL A 166 1.81 -10.07 8.15
CA VAL A 166 1.67 -10.64 9.51
C VAL A 166 1.82 -9.54 10.56
N GLY A 167 0.95 -9.54 11.55
CA GLY A 167 0.88 -8.54 12.62
C GLY A 167 0.08 -7.28 12.24
N TYR A 168 0.08 -6.85 10.98
CA TYR A 168 -0.67 -5.66 10.52
C TYR A 168 -2.03 -6.00 9.95
N ALA A 169 -2.21 -7.19 9.38
CA ALA A 169 -3.45 -7.60 8.74
C ALA A 169 -4.49 -8.06 9.77
N PRO A 170 -5.73 -7.51 9.78
CA PRO A 170 -6.82 -7.99 10.61
C PRO A 170 -7.41 -9.31 10.09
N LYS A 171 -8.12 -10.02 10.96
CA LYS A 171 -8.67 -11.36 10.72
C LYS A 171 -9.52 -11.48 9.45
N GLU A 172 -10.29 -10.45 9.13
CA GLU A 172 -11.18 -10.45 7.96
C GLU A 172 -10.43 -10.46 6.62
N GLN A 173 -9.14 -10.13 6.60
CA GLN A 173 -8.31 -10.23 5.42
C GLN A 173 -7.85 -11.66 5.13
N TYR A 174 -7.81 -12.55 6.13
CA TYR A 174 -7.40 -13.95 6.00
C TYR A 174 -8.48 -14.85 5.39
N THR A 175 -9.68 -14.35 5.23
CA THR A 175 -10.78 -15.14 4.69
C THR A 175 -11.34 -14.52 3.41
N ARG A 176 -11.59 -15.35 2.38
CA ARG A 176 -12.17 -14.90 1.10
C ARG A 176 -13.55 -14.25 1.23
N ARG A 177 -14.30 -14.54 2.32
CA ARG A 177 -15.63 -14.01 2.62
C ARG A 177 -15.63 -13.03 3.78
N GLY A 178 -14.46 -12.64 4.28
CA GLY A 178 -14.34 -11.64 5.33
C GLY A 178 -14.94 -10.30 4.86
N ARG A 179 -15.87 -9.78 5.64
CA ARG A 179 -16.39 -8.44 5.39
C ARG A 179 -15.29 -7.45 5.77
N GLN A 180 -14.82 -6.71 4.80
CA GLN A 180 -13.80 -5.67 4.98
C GLN A 180 -14.47 -4.29 4.90
N GLY A 181 -13.95 -3.34 5.64
CA GLY A 181 -14.47 -1.99 5.70
C GLY A 181 -13.41 -1.01 6.24
N PRO A 182 -13.75 0.25 6.49
CA PRO A 182 -12.83 1.22 7.09
C PRO A 182 -12.11 0.73 8.35
N TYR A 183 -12.78 -0.11 9.16
CA TYR A 183 -12.21 -0.73 10.36
C TYR A 183 -11.01 -1.64 10.07
N THR A 184 -10.91 -2.19 8.86
CA THR A 184 -9.77 -2.99 8.40
C THR A 184 -8.48 -2.15 8.41
N ASP A 185 -8.53 -0.95 7.86
CA ASP A 185 -7.40 -0.03 7.86
C ASP A 185 -7.12 0.56 9.25
N VAL A 186 -8.17 0.79 10.06
CA VAL A 186 -8.03 1.25 11.45
C VAL A 186 -7.25 0.24 12.29
N TYR A 187 -7.52 -1.07 12.13
CA TYR A 187 -6.73 -2.11 12.78
C TYR A 187 -5.26 -2.03 12.38
N SER A 188 -4.98 -1.92 11.08
CA SER A 188 -3.61 -1.82 10.57
C SER A 188 -2.88 -0.56 11.08
N CYS A 189 -3.58 0.58 11.19
CA CYS A 189 -3.05 1.80 11.82
C CYS A 189 -2.71 1.57 13.29
N ALA A 190 -3.59 0.92 14.06
CA ALA A 190 -3.34 0.59 15.46
C ALA A 190 -2.13 -0.34 15.61
N ALA A 191 -1.98 -1.31 14.71
CA ALA A 191 -0.82 -2.20 14.67
C ALA A 191 0.48 -1.44 14.33
N CYS A 192 0.43 -0.48 13.40
CA CYS A 192 1.57 0.39 13.08
C CYS A 192 1.97 1.23 14.30
N LEU A 193 0.99 1.84 14.98
CA LEU A 193 1.23 2.65 16.16
C LEU A 193 1.84 1.81 17.29
N TYR A 194 1.25 0.64 17.56
CA TYR A 194 1.77 -0.30 18.56
C TYR A 194 3.23 -0.67 18.26
N ALA A 195 3.52 -1.11 17.02
CA ALA A 195 4.87 -1.50 16.63
C ALA A 195 5.87 -0.34 16.74
N ALA A 196 5.45 0.89 16.41
CA ALA A 196 6.32 2.07 16.47
C ALA A 196 6.70 2.44 17.90
N ILE A 197 5.77 2.39 18.86
CA ILE A 197 6.02 2.83 20.25
C ILE A 197 6.62 1.74 21.12
N THR A 198 6.34 0.47 20.86
CA THR A 198 6.85 -0.67 21.65
C THR A 198 8.15 -1.24 21.09
N GLY A 199 8.36 -1.15 19.78
CA GLY A 199 9.43 -1.83 19.06
C GLY A 199 9.11 -3.30 18.74
N TYR A 200 7.92 -3.79 19.08
CA TYR A 200 7.48 -5.17 18.86
C TYR A 200 6.32 -5.22 17.88
N LEU A 201 6.37 -6.18 16.95
CA LEU A 201 5.25 -6.47 16.09
C LEU A 201 4.12 -7.13 16.91
N PRO A 202 2.85 -6.69 16.80
CA PRO A 202 1.77 -7.37 17.48
C PRO A 202 1.62 -8.80 16.94
N PRO A 203 1.19 -9.76 17.78
CA PRO A 203 0.89 -11.12 17.32
C PRO A 203 -0.15 -11.11 16.21
N GLU A 204 -0.09 -12.12 15.33
CA GLU A 204 -1.03 -12.27 14.24
C GLU A 204 -2.49 -12.26 14.72
N SER A 205 -3.37 -11.55 13.99
CA SER A 205 -4.77 -11.36 14.41
C SER A 205 -5.54 -12.67 14.60
N LEU A 206 -5.19 -13.73 13.85
CA LEU A 206 -5.80 -15.04 14.03
C LEU A 206 -5.36 -15.71 15.33
N VAL A 207 -4.10 -15.59 15.71
CA VAL A 207 -3.57 -16.10 16.99
C VAL A 207 -4.24 -15.39 18.16
N ARG A 208 -4.40 -14.07 18.07
CA ARG A 208 -5.07 -13.25 19.08
C ARG A 208 -6.54 -13.61 19.31
N LEU A 209 -7.22 -14.19 18.29
CA LEU A 209 -8.60 -14.69 18.46
C LEU A 209 -8.69 -15.92 19.36
N GLU A 210 -7.65 -16.76 19.37
CA GLU A 210 -7.61 -17.94 20.21
C GLU A 210 -7.16 -17.57 21.64
N LYS A 211 -6.11 -16.76 21.73
CA LYS A 211 -5.58 -16.22 22.98
C LYS A 211 -4.90 -14.88 22.71
N ASP A 212 -5.44 -13.80 23.26
CA ASP A 212 -4.84 -12.48 23.11
C ASP A 212 -3.70 -12.31 24.11
N GLU A 213 -2.48 -12.45 23.64
CA GLU A 213 -1.24 -12.26 24.39
C GLU A 213 -0.56 -10.92 24.03
N LEU A 214 -1.33 -9.93 23.58
CA LEU A 214 -0.79 -8.61 23.29
C LEU A 214 -0.39 -7.92 24.59
N ASP A 215 0.90 -7.66 24.75
CA ASP A 215 1.39 -6.87 25.88
C ASP A 215 0.92 -5.41 25.73
N PRO A 216 0.35 -4.79 26.77
CA PRO A 216 -0.02 -3.40 26.71
C PRO A 216 1.24 -2.53 26.54
N PRO A 217 1.16 -1.45 25.70
CA PRO A 217 2.27 -0.51 25.58
C PRO A 217 2.53 0.16 26.93
N SER A 218 3.79 0.11 27.39
CA SER A 218 4.26 0.69 28.67
C SER A 218 4.88 2.08 28.47
#